data_737c6e90317a5cc272a3e8217421cd21
#
_entry.id   737c6e90317a5cc272a3e8217421cd21
#
_cell.length_a   1.000
_cell.length_b   1.000
_cell.length_c   1.000
_cell.angle_alpha   90.00
_cell.angle_beta   90.00
_cell.angle_gamma   90.00
#
_symmetry.space_group_name_H-M   'P 1'
#
loop_
_entity.id
_entity.type
_entity.pdbx_description
1 polymer ?
#
loop_
_entity_poly.entity_id
_entity_poly.type
_entity_poly.pdbx_seq_one_letter_code
_entity_poly.pdbx_strand_id
1 'polypeptide(L)'
;MTMVDLWRTGTVRELERAVIGTRVSESEIDLLLMLEELAAPKRVAERIEFTAQSAGAPAGDTKPEDLSNALSEWVTDDLLPSLQGREQFKARVARNALGILERQATLGPKFRQSQQDRLAELNVDNTALSSALLSGSVDLNTPGILPHLRCLALEKVSIDQPKYAGLKTALSKWSLS
;
A
#
# COMPACT_ATOMS: atom_id res chain seq x y z
N MET A 1 1.79 -8.62 -30.83
CA MET A 1 2.81 -8.76 -29.77
C MET A 1 2.50 -10.06 -29.03
N THR A 2 3.35 -11.04 -29.16
CA THR A 2 3.14 -12.36 -28.54
C THR A 2 3.68 -12.34 -27.11
N MET A 3 3.20 -13.25 -26.26
CA MET A 3 3.75 -13.45 -24.89
C MET A 3 5.29 -13.58 -24.88
N VAL A 4 5.86 -14.10 -25.95
CA VAL A 4 7.32 -14.26 -26.13
C VAL A 4 8.04 -12.91 -26.29
N ASP A 5 7.38 -11.91 -26.85
CA ASP A 5 7.97 -10.58 -27.02
C ASP A 5 7.98 -9.81 -25.68
N LEU A 6 7.02 -10.08 -24.80
CA LEU A 6 6.96 -9.56 -23.43
C LEU A 6 8.08 -10.14 -22.54
N TRP A 7 8.53 -11.39 -22.81
CA TRP A 7 9.62 -12.04 -22.08
C TRP A 7 11.02 -11.44 -22.34
N ARG A 8 11.16 -10.63 -23.37
CA ARG A 8 12.44 -10.02 -23.75
C ARG A 8 12.70 -8.67 -23.09
N THR A 9 11.68 -8.03 -22.56
CA THR A 9 11.82 -6.76 -21.82
C THR A 9 12.10 -7.07 -20.34
N GLY A 10 13.05 -6.36 -19.73
CA GLY A 10 13.46 -6.58 -18.34
C GLY A 10 12.29 -6.50 -17.35
N THR A 11 11.30 -5.67 -17.64
CA THR A 11 10.09 -5.39 -16.86
C THR A 11 9.22 -6.63 -16.65
N VAL A 12 9.09 -7.48 -17.67
CA VAL A 12 8.32 -8.73 -17.53
C VAL A 12 9.02 -9.71 -16.60
N ARG A 13 10.35 -9.71 -16.56
CA ARG A 13 11.10 -10.54 -15.61
C ARG A 13 10.86 -10.16 -14.16
N GLU A 14 10.72 -8.86 -13.88
CA GLU A 14 10.40 -8.38 -12.53
C GLU A 14 8.98 -8.77 -12.13
N LEU A 15 8.00 -8.59 -13.03
CA LEU A 15 6.63 -9.02 -12.83
C LEU A 15 6.54 -10.55 -12.62
N GLU A 16 7.28 -11.34 -13.42
CA GLU A 16 7.35 -12.78 -13.25
C GLU A 16 7.97 -13.19 -11.93
N ARG A 17 9.06 -12.56 -11.51
CA ARG A 17 9.66 -12.83 -10.20
C ARG A 17 8.68 -12.55 -9.08
N ALA A 18 7.93 -11.44 -9.17
CA ALA A 18 6.90 -11.11 -8.20
C ALA A 18 5.79 -12.16 -8.17
N VAL A 19 5.27 -12.58 -9.34
CA VAL A 19 4.24 -13.63 -9.45
C VAL A 19 4.76 -15.00 -9.04
N ILE A 20 6.00 -15.35 -9.39
CA ILE A 20 6.64 -16.59 -8.95
C ILE A 20 6.83 -16.60 -7.43
N GLY A 21 7.20 -15.45 -6.85
CA GLY A 21 7.29 -15.29 -5.39
C GLY A 21 5.97 -15.62 -4.68
N THR A 22 4.83 -15.21 -5.25
CA THR A 22 3.50 -15.54 -4.67
C THR A 22 3.12 -17.03 -4.85
N ARG A 23 3.68 -17.74 -5.83
CA ARG A 23 3.42 -19.18 -6.06
C ARG A 23 4.26 -20.10 -5.19
N VAL A 24 5.31 -19.62 -4.56
CA VAL A 24 6.11 -20.41 -3.60
C VAL A 24 5.22 -20.89 -2.46
N SER A 25 4.28 -20.08 -1.99
CA SER A 25 3.33 -20.45 -0.94
C SER A 25 2.39 -21.60 -1.32
N GLU A 26 1.98 -21.71 -2.60
CA GLU A 26 1.21 -22.86 -3.09
C GLU A 26 2.01 -24.14 -2.96
N SER A 27 3.29 -24.10 -3.36
CA SER A 27 4.20 -25.25 -3.26
C SER A 27 4.50 -25.64 -1.79
N GLU A 28 4.52 -24.70 -0.88
CA GLU A 28 4.69 -24.96 0.56
C GLU A 28 3.48 -25.70 1.13
N ILE A 29 2.25 -25.31 0.79
CA ILE A 29 1.02 -26.00 1.20
C ILE A 29 1.01 -27.43 0.64
N ASP A 30 1.29 -27.60 -0.65
CA ASP A 30 1.32 -28.91 -1.31
C ASP A 30 2.36 -29.84 -0.66
N LEU A 31 3.53 -29.30 -0.35
CA LEU A 31 4.59 -30.04 0.36
C LEU A 31 4.15 -30.46 1.76
N LEU A 32 3.53 -29.57 2.51
CA LEU A 32 3.04 -29.85 3.87
C LEU A 32 1.94 -30.91 3.85
N LEU A 33 0.97 -30.80 2.93
CA LEU A 33 -0.09 -31.79 2.74
C LEU A 33 0.49 -33.17 2.40
N MET A 34 1.47 -33.23 1.50
CA MET A 34 2.17 -34.49 1.16
C MET A 34 2.93 -35.05 2.36
N LEU A 35 3.57 -34.20 3.16
CA LEU A 35 4.28 -34.64 4.38
C LEU A 35 3.31 -35.14 5.45
N GLU A 36 2.10 -34.58 5.56
CA GLU A 36 1.05 -35.08 6.45
C GLU A 36 0.57 -36.46 6.02
N GLU A 37 0.39 -36.73 4.72
CA GLU A 37 0.03 -38.05 4.21
C GLU A 37 1.10 -39.11 4.51
N LEU A 38 2.38 -38.70 4.51
CA LEU A 38 3.52 -39.56 4.82
C LEU A 38 3.79 -39.69 6.33
N ALA A 39 3.37 -38.72 7.12
CA ALA A 39 3.54 -38.72 8.57
C ALA A 39 2.54 -39.69 9.22
N ALA A 40 3.02 -40.44 10.23
CA ALA A 40 2.19 -41.35 10.98
C ALA A 40 0.92 -40.67 11.54
N PRO A 41 -0.25 -41.34 11.57
CA PRO A 41 -1.58 -40.77 11.88
C PRO A 41 -1.71 -39.98 13.19
N LYS A 42 -0.73 -40.10 14.08
CA LYS A 42 -0.73 -39.43 15.40
C LYS A 42 -0.56 -37.90 15.35
N ARG A 43 -0.08 -37.33 14.24
CA ARG A 43 0.13 -35.88 14.09
C ARG A 43 -1.00 -35.12 13.40
N VAL A 44 -1.91 -35.83 12.73
CA VAL A 44 -3.05 -35.23 12.00
C VAL A 44 -4.08 -34.59 12.95
N ALA A 45 -3.97 -34.82 14.27
CA ALA A 45 -4.91 -34.28 15.26
C ALA A 45 -4.57 -32.85 15.76
N GLU A 46 -3.36 -32.35 15.46
CA GLU A 46 -2.97 -30.99 15.84
C GLU A 46 -3.55 -29.97 14.84
N ARG A 47 -4.75 -29.49 15.17
CA ARG A 47 -5.39 -28.43 14.39
C ARG A 47 -4.90 -27.07 14.84
N ILE A 48 -4.68 -26.16 13.89
CA ILE A 48 -4.35 -24.76 14.14
C ILE A 48 -5.59 -23.88 14.06
N GLU A 49 -5.66 -22.87 14.89
CA GLU A 49 -6.60 -21.77 14.67
C GLU A 49 -5.97 -20.78 13.67
N PHE A 50 -6.59 -20.69 12.49
CA PHE A 50 -6.17 -19.75 11.47
C PHE A 50 -7.25 -18.69 11.26
N THR A 51 -6.90 -17.44 11.44
CA THR A 51 -7.71 -16.29 11.04
C THR A 51 -6.91 -15.39 10.12
N ALA A 52 -7.44 -15.11 8.94
CA ALA A 52 -6.78 -14.24 7.95
C ALA A 52 -6.48 -12.81 8.46
N GLN A 53 -7.02 -12.43 9.62
CA GLN A 53 -6.85 -11.10 10.22
C GLN A 53 -5.61 -10.97 11.12
N SER A 54 -4.97 -12.06 11.51
CA SER A 54 -3.90 -12.06 12.50
C SER A 54 -2.49 -12.11 11.92
N ALA A 55 -2.35 -12.21 10.62
CA ALA A 55 -1.05 -12.39 9.99
C ALA A 55 -0.50 -11.07 9.45
N GLY A 56 0.65 -10.64 9.95
CA GLY A 56 1.58 -9.84 9.17
C GLY A 56 2.06 -10.67 7.97
N ALA A 57 2.51 -10.02 6.90
CA ALA A 57 3.08 -10.74 5.76
C ALA A 57 4.21 -11.66 6.23
N PRO A 58 4.26 -12.93 5.80
CA PRO A 58 5.35 -13.83 6.11
C PRO A 58 6.70 -13.24 5.66
N ALA A 59 7.76 -13.56 6.40
CA ALA A 59 9.09 -13.08 6.06
C ALA A 59 9.55 -13.71 4.73
N GLY A 60 9.95 -12.89 3.78
CA GLY A 60 10.47 -13.33 2.47
C GLY A 60 9.47 -13.32 1.33
N ASP A 61 8.20 -12.99 1.58
CA ASP A 61 7.20 -12.89 0.52
C ASP A 61 7.36 -11.62 -0.32
N THR A 62 6.85 -11.69 -1.55
CA THR A 62 6.75 -10.52 -2.44
C THR A 62 5.88 -9.47 -1.81
N LYS A 63 6.43 -8.29 -1.63
CA LYS A 63 5.70 -7.20 -0.99
C LYS A 63 4.72 -6.55 -1.97
N PRO A 64 3.59 -6.00 -1.48
CA PRO A 64 2.64 -5.27 -2.32
C PRO A 64 3.28 -4.12 -3.13
N GLU A 65 4.29 -3.44 -2.55
CA GLU A 65 5.04 -2.39 -3.23
C GLU A 65 5.85 -2.92 -4.42
N ASP A 66 6.44 -4.12 -4.34
CA ASP A 66 7.21 -4.73 -5.43
C ASP A 66 6.30 -5.07 -6.61
N LEU A 67 5.09 -5.61 -6.33
CA LEU A 67 4.07 -5.88 -7.35
C LEU A 67 3.58 -4.59 -8.00
N SER A 68 3.32 -3.56 -7.21
CA SER A 68 2.85 -2.27 -7.70
C SER A 68 3.90 -1.58 -8.57
N ASN A 69 5.17 -1.65 -8.20
CA ASN A 69 6.30 -1.13 -8.97
C ASN A 69 6.41 -1.85 -10.31
N ALA A 70 6.45 -3.18 -10.30
CA ALA A 70 6.56 -3.97 -11.52
C ALA A 70 5.41 -3.70 -12.51
N LEU A 71 4.17 -3.56 -12.00
CA LEU A 71 3.03 -3.17 -12.82
C LEU A 71 3.14 -1.75 -13.35
N SER A 72 3.62 -0.81 -12.55
CA SER A 72 3.82 0.59 -12.95
C SER A 72 4.87 0.73 -14.04
N GLU A 73 5.97 0.00 -13.94
CA GLU A 73 7.02 -0.06 -14.95
C GLU A 73 6.49 -0.66 -16.26
N TRP A 74 5.82 -1.81 -16.20
CA TRP A 74 5.19 -2.40 -17.37
C TRP A 74 4.21 -1.46 -18.08
N VAL A 75 3.33 -0.79 -17.30
CA VAL A 75 2.38 0.19 -17.87
C VAL A 75 3.12 1.34 -18.52
N THR A 76 4.24 1.79 -17.94
CA THR A 76 4.99 2.95 -18.42
C THR A 76 5.80 2.64 -19.66
N ASP A 77 6.52 1.53 -19.65
CA ASP A 77 7.56 1.24 -20.63
C ASP A 77 7.04 0.42 -21.82
N ASP A 78 6.05 -0.44 -21.59
CA ASP A 78 5.51 -1.31 -22.64
C ASP A 78 4.12 -0.91 -23.11
N LEU A 79 3.19 -0.65 -22.17
CA LEU A 79 1.79 -0.44 -22.52
C LEU A 79 1.52 0.97 -23.06
N LEU A 80 1.97 2.01 -22.37
CA LEU A 80 1.70 3.40 -22.76
C LEU A 80 2.23 3.78 -24.15
N PRO A 81 3.44 3.35 -24.58
CA PRO A 81 3.93 3.63 -25.91
C PRO A 81 3.12 2.94 -27.03
N SER A 82 2.48 1.80 -26.73
CA SER A 82 1.69 1.03 -27.68
C SER A 82 0.25 1.53 -27.87
N LEU A 83 -0.21 2.43 -27.00
CA LEU A 83 -1.59 2.91 -26.96
C LEU A 83 -1.71 4.35 -27.48
N GLN A 84 -2.92 4.69 -27.99
CA GLN A 84 -3.26 6.02 -28.44
C GLN A 84 -4.63 6.48 -27.93
N GLY A 85 -4.86 7.79 -27.94
CA GLY A 85 -6.16 8.38 -27.64
C GLY A 85 -6.70 8.00 -26.26
N ARG A 86 -7.95 7.54 -26.24
CA ARG A 86 -8.68 7.22 -25.00
C ARG A 86 -8.01 6.09 -24.21
N GLU A 87 -7.50 5.08 -24.88
CA GLU A 87 -6.86 3.93 -24.20
C GLU A 87 -5.54 4.33 -23.57
N GLN A 88 -4.76 5.18 -24.22
CA GLN A 88 -3.56 5.77 -23.62
C GLN A 88 -3.89 6.62 -22.37
N PHE A 89 -4.99 7.41 -22.43
CA PHE A 89 -5.45 8.15 -21.27
C PHE A 89 -5.80 7.22 -20.09
N LYS A 90 -6.56 6.14 -20.35
CA LYS A 90 -6.88 5.15 -19.30
C LYS A 90 -5.63 4.51 -18.69
N ALA A 91 -4.65 4.16 -19.51
CA ALA A 91 -3.39 3.59 -19.03
C ALA A 91 -2.61 4.59 -18.15
N ARG A 92 -2.62 5.89 -18.48
CA ARG A 92 -2.04 6.93 -17.60
C ARG A 92 -2.77 7.04 -16.27
N VAL A 93 -4.10 6.93 -16.27
CA VAL A 93 -4.89 6.91 -15.03
C VAL A 93 -4.55 5.69 -14.19
N ALA A 94 -4.47 4.49 -14.81
CA ALA A 94 -4.10 3.26 -14.13
C ALA A 94 -2.69 3.34 -13.51
N ARG A 95 -1.70 3.85 -14.26
CA ARG A 95 -0.35 4.10 -13.73
C ARG A 95 -0.37 5.04 -12.52
N ASN A 96 -1.16 6.11 -12.57
CA ASN A 96 -1.28 7.03 -11.45
C ASN A 96 -1.88 6.34 -10.21
N ALA A 97 -2.90 5.48 -10.40
CA ALA A 97 -3.49 4.69 -9.33
C ALA A 97 -2.47 3.70 -8.72
N LEU A 98 -1.66 3.04 -9.54
CA LEU A 98 -0.57 2.17 -9.06
C LEU A 98 0.43 2.94 -8.21
N GLY A 99 0.82 4.16 -8.62
CA GLY A 99 1.70 5.01 -7.83
C GLY A 99 1.09 5.47 -6.50
N ILE A 100 -0.24 5.60 -6.41
CA ILE A 100 -0.93 5.85 -5.13
C ILE A 100 -0.85 4.61 -4.24
N LEU A 101 -1.12 3.42 -4.79
CA LEU A 101 -1.05 2.15 -4.05
C LEU A 101 0.35 1.89 -3.49
N GLU A 102 1.39 2.11 -4.30
CA GLU A 102 2.78 1.99 -3.89
C GLU A 102 3.09 2.91 -2.69
N ARG A 103 2.76 4.20 -2.81
CA ARG A 103 2.97 5.15 -1.72
C ARG A 103 2.13 4.83 -0.49
N GLN A 104 0.91 4.34 -0.68
CA GLN A 104 0.06 3.88 0.42
C GLN A 104 0.67 2.66 1.14
N ALA A 105 1.27 1.73 0.42
CA ALA A 105 1.96 0.58 1.01
C ALA A 105 3.22 1.02 1.78
N THR A 106 4.03 1.90 1.18
CA THR A 106 5.32 2.32 1.74
C THR A 106 5.18 3.33 2.89
N LEU A 107 4.36 4.38 2.71
CA LEU A 107 4.24 5.50 3.65
C LEU A 107 3.05 5.32 4.61
N GLY A 108 2.00 4.64 4.17
CA GLY A 108 0.75 4.52 4.90
C GLY A 108 0.89 3.95 6.31
N PRO A 109 1.68 2.89 6.55
CA PRO A 109 1.88 2.34 7.90
C PRO A 109 2.46 3.39 8.87
N LYS A 110 3.49 4.11 8.44
CA LYS A 110 4.13 5.16 9.25
C LYS A 110 3.16 6.32 9.53
N PHE A 111 2.42 6.77 8.52
CA PHE A 111 1.47 7.86 8.68
C PHE A 111 0.30 7.48 9.58
N ARG A 112 -0.20 6.24 9.48
CA ARG A 112 -1.23 5.74 10.41
C ARG A 112 -0.75 5.73 11.85
N GLN A 113 0.48 5.27 12.11
CA GLN A 113 1.06 5.28 13.44
C GLN A 113 1.16 6.72 13.97
N SER A 114 1.76 7.63 13.21
CA SER A 114 1.89 9.04 13.59
C SER A 114 0.53 9.71 13.84
N GLN A 115 -0.51 9.36 13.07
CA GLN A 115 -1.86 9.84 13.30
C GLN A 115 -2.43 9.32 14.61
N GLN A 116 -2.26 8.03 14.90
CA GLN A 116 -2.71 7.41 16.15
C GLN A 116 -2.03 8.06 17.37
N ASP A 117 -0.73 8.30 17.29
CA ASP A 117 0.02 8.95 18.36
C ASP A 117 -0.51 10.35 18.64
N ARG A 118 -0.74 11.17 17.60
CA ARG A 118 -1.33 12.52 17.74
C ARG A 118 -2.75 12.50 18.30
N LEU A 119 -3.58 11.53 17.91
CA LEU A 119 -4.94 11.38 18.44
C LEU A 119 -4.92 10.94 19.91
N ALA A 120 -3.98 10.09 20.28
CA ALA A 120 -3.79 9.68 21.68
C ALA A 120 -3.38 10.87 22.56
N GLU A 121 -2.49 11.77 22.08
CA GLU A 121 -2.13 13.02 22.77
C GLU A 121 -3.35 13.95 22.98
N LEU A 122 -4.29 13.94 22.02
CA LEU A 122 -5.53 14.70 22.09
C LEU A 122 -6.62 14.00 22.92
N ASN A 123 -6.40 12.76 23.37
CA ASN A 123 -7.38 11.89 24.05
C ASN A 123 -8.68 11.71 23.29
N VAL A 124 -8.61 11.59 21.95
CA VAL A 124 -9.76 11.39 21.08
C VAL A 124 -9.44 10.34 19.99
N ASP A 125 -10.47 9.77 19.40
CA ASP A 125 -10.37 9.05 18.13
C ASP A 125 -10.85 9.92 16.96
N ASN A 126 -10.68 9.42 15.72
CA ASN A 126 -11.09 10.13 14.51
C ASN A 126 -12.59 10.46 14.49
N THR A 127 -13.44 9.59 14.98
CA THR A 127 -14.90 9.78 14.98
C THR A 127 -15.30 10.84 15.99
N ALA A 128 -14.74 10.77 17.20
CA ALA A 128 -14.97 11.74 18.25
C ALA A 128 -14.47 13.14 17.83
N LEU A 129 -13.26 13.24 17.24
CA LEU A 129 -12.71 14.49 16.75
C LEU A 129 -13.59 15.09 15.63
N SER A 130 -14.02 14.27 14.66
CA SER A 130 -14.91 14.73 13.58
C SER A 130 -16.24 15.26 14.13
N SER A 131 -16.84 14.56 15.09
CA SER A 131 -18.09 14.97 15.74
C SER A 131 -17.92 16.25 16.53
N ALA A 132 -16.81 16.41 17.25
CA ALA A 132 -16.49 17.61 18.03
C ALA A 132 -16.28 18.84 17.15
N LEU A 133 -15.60 18.69 16.01
CA LEU A 133 -15.41 19.76 15.02
C LEU A 133 -16.74 20.15 14.36
N LEU A 134 -17.58 19.18 14.01
CA LEU A 134 -18.90 19.43 13.41
C LEU A 134 -19.87 20.12 14.37
N SER A 135 -19.83 19.76 15.65
CA SER A 135 -20.67 20.39 16.67
C SER A 135 -20.16 21.76 17.15
N GLY A 136 -18.92 22.11 16.78
CA GLY A 136 -18.27 23.33 17.26
C GLY A 136 -17.80 23.26 18.73
N SER A 137 -17.83 22.06 19.35
CA SER A 137 -17.29 21.89 20.71
C SER A 137 -15.76 21.94 20.75
N VAL A 138 -15.11 21.74 19.61
CA VAL A 138 -13.69 21.92 19.37
C VAL A 138 -13.52 22.78 18.12
N ASP A 139 -12.56 23.72 18.13
CA ASP A 139 -12.24 24.59 17.01
C ASP A 139 -10.73 24.59 16.69
N LEU A 140 -10.31 25.35 15.69
CA LEU A 140 -8.91 25.47 15.28
C LEU A 140 -8.00 26.14 16.31
N ASN A 141 -8.56 26.84 17.31
CA ASN A 141 -7.80 27.46 18.40
C ASN A 141 -7.58 26.46 19.54
N THR A 142 -8.28 25.34 19.55
CA THR A 142 -8.07 24.29 20.54
C THR A 142 -6.65 23.70 20.38
N PRO A 143 -5.86 23.69 21.47
CA PRO A 143 -4.48 23.24 21.41
C PRO A 143 -4.33 21.84 20.73
N GLY A 144 -3.37 21.69 19.83
CA GLY A 144 -3.08 20.44 19.13
C GLY A 144 -3.95 20.16 17.89
N ILE A 145 -5.13 20.75 17.76
CA ILE A 145 -6.05 20.47 16.64
C ILE A 145 -5.47 20.93 15.31
N LEU A 146 -5.07 22.19 15.19
CA LEU A 146 -4.53 22.73 13.94
C LEU A 146 -3.24 22.02 13.51
N PRO A 147 -2.26 21.74 14.38
CA PRO A 147 -1.11 20.91 14.05
C PRO A 147 -1.50 19.51 13.55
N HIS A 148 -2.45 18.83 14.22
CA HIS A 148 -2.93 17.51 13.79
C HIS A 148 -3.53 17.57 12.38
N LEU A 149 -4.41 18.52 12.09
CA LEU A 149 -5.04 18.66 10.77
C LEU A 149 -4.02 19.00 9.66
N ARG A 150 -3.01 19.82 9.96
CA ARG A 150 -1.91 20.11 9.03
C ARG A 150 -1.10 18.85 8.69
N CYS A 151 -0.71 18.08 9.70
CA CYS A 151 0.00 16.82 9.49
C CYS A 151 -0.85 15.85 8.65
N LEU A 152 -2.13 15.67 9.00
CA LEU A 152 -3.05 14.81 8.27
C LEU A 152 -3.19 15.21 6.79
N ALA A 153 -3.29 16.53 6.51
CA ALA A 153 -3.36 17.02 5.14
C ALA A 153 -2.07 16.76 4.36
N LEU A 154 -0.90 17.01 4.97
CA LEU A 154 0.40 16.72 4.36
C LEU A 154 0.57 15.23 4.07
N GLU A 155 0.24 14.37 5.02
CA GLU A 155 0.32 12.90 4.88
C GLU A 155 -0.55 12.40 3.72
N LYS A 156 -1.81 12.83 3.65
CA LYS A 156 -2.74 12.46 2.57
C LYS A 156 -2.24 12.92 1.20
N VAL A 157 -1.87 14.20 1.07
CA VAL A 157 -1.42 14.74 -0.21
C VAL A 157 -0.09 14.11 -0.65
N SER A 158 0.78 13.75 0.29
CA SER A 158 2.03 13.04 -0.02
C SER A 158 1.78 11.65 -0.65
N ILE A 159 0.68 10.99 -0.30
CA ILE A 159 0.26 9.73 -0.92
C ILE A 159 -0.48 10.00 -2.23
N ASP A 160 -1.50 10.84 -2.21
CA ASP A 160 -2.43 10.97 -3.33
C ASP A 160 -1.83 11.78 -4.50
N GLN A 161 -1.20 12.92 -4.20
CA GLN A 161 -0.69 13.87 -5.19
C GLN A 161 0.64 14.51 -4.76
N PRO A 162 1.76 13.78 -4.70
CA PRO A 162 3.03 14.30 -4.23
C PRO A 162 3.60 15.44 -5.09
N LYS A 163 3.11 15.60 -6.33
CA LYS A 163 3.49 16.68 -7.26
C LYS A 163 2.60 17.92 -7.15
N TYR A 164 1.63 17.94 -6.23
CA TYR A 164 0.79 19.10 -6.03
C TYR A 164 1.59 20.31 -5.57
N ALA A 165 1.50 21.42 -6.29
CA ALA A 165 2.30 22.61 -6.01
C ALA A 165 2.09 23.16 -4.59
N GLY A 166 0.85 23.07 -4.08
CA GLY A 166 0.49 23.50 -2.73
C GLY A 166 1.18 22.69 -1.63
N LEU A 167 1.57 21.43 -1.89
CA LEU A 167 2.31 20.61 -0.92
C LEU A 167 3.66 21.26 -0.58
N LYS A 168 4.41 21.71 -1.60
CA LYS A 168 5.69 22.38 -1.40
C LYS A 168 5.53 23.66 -0.57
N THR A 169 4.50 24.44 -0.86
CA THR A 169 4.18 25.67 -0.10
C THR A 169 3.80 25.34 1.34
N ALA A 170 2.96 24.33 1.54
CA ALA A 170 2.55 23.90 2.89
C ALA A 170 3.74 23.39 3.71
N LEU A 171 4.59 22.57 3.12
CA LEU A 171 5.83 22.08 3.76
C LEU A 171 6.73 23.25 4.19
N SER A 172 6.95 24.26 3.32
CA SER A 172 7.78 25.40 3.67
C SER A 172 7.18 26.29 4.77
N LYS A 173 5.86 26.31 4.92
CA LYS A 173 5.18 27.15 5.92
C LYS A 173 4.90 26.43 7.23
N TRP A 174 4.70 25.12 7.20
CA TRP A 174 4.18 24.36 8.34
C TRP A 174 5.22 23.43 8.97
N SER A 175 6.28 23.05 8.22
CA SER A 175 7.37 22.28 8.82
C SER A 175 8.25 23.18 9.68
N LEU A 176 8.61 22.69 10.85
CA LEU A 176 9.73 23.26 11.59
C LEU A 176 11.00 22.92 10.81
N SER A 177 11.74 23.90 10.42
CA SER A 177 13.07 23.78 9.81
C SER A 177 14.08 23.25 10.82
#